data_62fea425f1b19a352c5d416a2f236b98
#
_entry.id   62fea425f1b19a352c5d416a2f236b98
#
_cell.length_a   1.000
_cell.length_b   1.000
_cell.length_c   1.000
_cell.angle_alpha   90.00
_cell.angle_beta   90.00
_cell.angle_gamma   90.00
#
_symmetry.space_group_name_H-M   'P 1'
#
loop_
_entity.id
_entity.type
_entity.pdbx_description
1 polymer ?
#
loop_
_entity_poly.entity_id
_entity_poly.type
_entity_poly.pdbx_seq_one_letter_code
_entity_poly.pdbx_strand_id
1 'polypeptide(L)'
;MKKKLSTLIFILLIILMAVNAFSQSMGKTYKTALGVKFYPASISIKHFTSNKVALEGLGYFWNYGFRLTGLYEIHGDINDAPGLKWYVGPGAHIGVWNDNHKDHYDNDDEAYFGIDGVLGLDYKFNKAPINMSVDIQPHFNFGSNGQSGFDVWGGLAIRYTF
;
A
#
# COMPACT_ATOMS: atom_id res chain seq x y z
N MET A 1 24.98 -12.23 -12.78
CA MET A 1 23.99 -12.43 -11.72
C MET A 1 22.73 -11.57 -11.94
N LYS A 2 22.82 -10.27 -12.28
CA LYS A 2 21.66 -9.35 -12.45
C LYS A 2 20.63 -9.83 -13.48
N LYS A 3 21.05 -10.39 -14.63
CA LYS A 3 20.12 -10.90 -15.67
C LYS A 3 19.30 -12.11 -15.21
N LYS A 4 19.88 -13.03 -14.43
CA LYS A 4 19.16 -14.21 -13.90
C LYS A 4 18.12 -13.81 -12.85
N LEU A 5 18.40 -12.79 -12.02
CA LEU A 5 17.45 -12.26 -11.04
C LEU A 5 16.26 -11.57 -11.73
N SER A 6 16.50 -10.78 -12.77
CA SER A 6 15.45 -10.14 -13.57
C SER A 6 14.52 -11.17 -14.24
N THR A 7 15.10 -12.24 -14.79
CA THR A 7 14.32 -13.33 -15.42
C THR A 7 13.48 -14.07 -14.37
N LEU A 8 14.03 -14.31 -13.18
CA LEU A 8 13.30 -14.98 -12.09
C LEU A 8 12.11 -14.14 -11.60
N ILE A 9 12.30 -12.82 -11.45
CA ILE A 9 11.24 -11.87 -11.08
C ILE A 9 10.16 -11.83 -12.16
N PHE A 10 10.55 -11.84 -13.44
CA PHE A 10 9.61 -11.83 -14.56
C PHE A 10 8.78 -13.12 -14.64
N ILE A 11 9.41 -14.29 -14.42
CA ILE A 11 8.73 -15.58 -14.34
C ILE A 11 7.78 -15.63 -13.14
N LEU A 12 8.20 -15.14 -11.98
CA LEU A 12 7.35 -15.05 -10.78
C LEU A 12 6.12 -14.17 -11.01
N LEU A 13 6.29 -13.03 -11.71
CA LEU A 13 5.20 -12.16 -12.11
C LEU A 13 4.21 -12.87 -13.06
N ILE A 14 4.71 -13.61 -14.04
CA ILE A 14 3.88 -14.39 -14.99
C ILE A 14 3.13 -15.49 -14.26
N ILE A 15 3.77 -16.20 -13.33
CA ILE A 15 3.12 -17.25 -12.52
C ILE A 15 2.04 -16.65 -11.62
N LEU A 16 2.28 -15.50 -10.98
CA LEU A 16 1.27 -14.77 -10.20
C LEU A 16 0.08 -14.33 -11.06
N MET A 17 0.30 -13.95 -12.31
CA MET A 17 -0.78 -13.61 -13.25
C MET A 17 -1.56 -14.85 -13.74
N ALA A 18 -0.89 -15.98 -13.93
CA ALA A 18 -1.50 -17.21 -14.44
C ALA A 18 -2.41 -17.93 -13.42
N VAL A 19 -2.08 -17.87 -12.13
CA VAL A 19 -2.87 -18.53 -11.06
C VAL A 19 -4.26 -17.88 -10.89
N ASN A 20 -4.45 -16.65 -11.34
CA ASN A 20 -5.68 -15.89 -11.11
C ASN A 20 -6.62 -15.82 -12.32
N ALA A 21 -6.25 -16.41 -13.45
CA ALA A 21 -7.09 -16.41 -14.67
C ALA A 21 -8.41 -17.20 -14.50
N PHE A 22 -8.52 -18.03 -13.47
CA PHE A 22 -9.71 -18.88 -13.23
C PHE A 22 -10.69 -18.33 -12.18
N SER A 23 -10.42 -17.20 -11.52
CA SER A 23 -11.28 -16.64 -10.48
C SER A 23 -11.78 -15.23 -10.78
N GLN A 24 -11.92 -14.86 -12.03
CA GLN A 24 -12.46 -13.55 -12.37
C GLN A 24 -13.98 -13.53 -12.22
N SER A 25 -14.44 -13.26 -11.02
CA SER A 25 -15.77 -12.67 -10.84
C SER A 25 -15.73 -11.27 -11.47
N MET A 26 -16.31 -11.13 -12.64
CA MET A 26 -16.49 -9.84 -13.32
C MET A 26 -17.57 -8.99 -12.63
N GLY A 27 -17.45 -8.83 -11.31
CA GLY A 27 -18.38 -8.08 -10.49
C GLY A 27 -17.80 -6.76 -9.99
N LYS A 28 -18.62 -6.00 -9.28
CA LYS A 28 -18.27 -4.74 -8.61
C LYS A 28 -17.46 -4.97 -7.32
N THR A 29 -17.16 -6.21 -6.99
CA THR A 29 -16.45 -6.63 -5.78
C THR A 29 -15.19 -7.41 -6.15
N TYR A 30 -14.24 -7.39 -5.27
CA TYR A 30 -13.02 -8.20 -5.34
C TYR A 30 -12.62 -8.60 -3.93
N LYS A 31 -11.80 -9.64 -3.78
CA LYS A 31 -11.33 -10.08 -2.47
C LYS A 31 -9.92 -9.58 -2.17
N THR A 32 -9.05 -9.66 -3.15
CA THR A 32 -7.66 -9.23 -3.01
C THR A 32 -7.25 -8.36 -4.19
N ALA A 33 -6.42 -7.39 -3.95
CA ALA A 33 -5.83 -6.55 -4.99
C ALA A 33 -4.35 -6.31 -4.67
N LEU A 34 -3.51 -6.34 -5.70
CA LEU A 34 -2.08 -6.07 -5.62
C LEU A 34 -1.69 -5.03 -6.66
N GLY A 35 -0.89 -4.06 -6.28
CA GLY A 35 -0.48 -3.01 -7.20
C GLY A 35 0.51 -2.04 -6.61
N VAL A 36 0.45 -0.84 -7.12
CA VAL A 36 1.34 0.26 -6.72
C VAL A 36 0.53 1.47 -6.28
N LYS A 37 1.07 2.22 -5.35
CA LYS A 37 0.56 3.51 -4.90
C LYS A 37 1.64 4.56 -5.12
N PHE A 38 1.24 5.74 -5.53
CA PHE A 38 2.10 6.87 -5.82
C PHE A 38 1.88 7.96 -4.77
N TYR A 39 2.95 8.70 -4.43
CA TYR A 39 3.00 9.79 -3.46
C TYR A 39 2.78 9.37 -1.99
N PRO A 40 3.83 8.77 -1.39
CA PRO A 40 5.07 8.28 -2.01
C PRO A 40 4.88 6.93 -2.69
N ALA A 41 5.84 6.56 -3.55
CA ALA A 41 5.78 5.30 -4.27
C ALA A 41 5.88 4.10 -3.33
N SER A 42 4.94 3.16 -3.44
CA SER A 42 4.88 1.96 -2.62
C SER A 42 4.24 0.79 -3.37
N ILE A 43 4.53 -0.41 -2.90
CA ILE A 43 3.78 -1.61 -3.25
C ILE A 43 2.59 -1.68 -2.31
N SER A 44 1.40 -1.95 -2.87
CA SER A 44 0.15 -2.06 -2.13
C SER A 44 -0.45 -3.44 -2.32
N ILE A 45 -0.82 -4.08 -1.19
CA ILE A 45 -1.68 -5.25 -1.16
C ILE A 45 -2.90 -4.95 -0.29
N LYS A 46 -4.10 -5.09 -0.87
CA LYS A 46 -5.38 -4.87 -0.18
C LYS A 46 -6.18 -6.16 -0.18
N HIS A 47 -6.70 -6.55 0.98
CA HIS A 47 -7.51 -7.76 1.14
C HIS A 47 -8.78 -7.48 1.94
N PHE A 48 -9.93 -7.76 1.36
CA PHE A 48 -11.22 -7.66 2.02
C PHE A 48 -11.46 -8.87 2.92
N THR A 49 -11.55 -8.63 4.22
CA THR A 49 -11.92 -9.66 5.23
C THR A 49 -13.43 -9.81 5.33
N SER A 50 -14.19 -8.79 4.94
CA SER A 50 -15.65 -8.79 4.83
C SER A 50 -16.08 -7.82 3.72
N ASN A 51 -17.38 -7.74 3.45
CA ASN A 51 -17.92 -6.83 2.42
C ASN A 51 -17.63 -5.35 2.67
N LYS A 52 -17.29 -4.98 3.90
CA LYS A 52 -17.08 -3.59 4.32
C LYS A 52 -15.72 -3.35 4.97
N VAL A 53 -14.93 -4.38 5.21
CA VAL A 53 -13.65 -4.24 5.91
C VAL A 53 -12.53 -4.80 5.07
N ALA A 54 -11.50 -4.00 4.85
CA ALA A 54 -10.27 -4.41 4.20
C ALA A 54 -9.06 -4.17 5.09
N LEU A 55 -8.04 -4.97 4.88
CA LEU A 55 -6.68 -4.75 5.37
C LEU A 55 -5.81 -4.35 4.18
N GLU A 56 -5.08 -3.26 4.30
CA GLU A 56 -4.10 -2.85 3.29
C GLU A 56 -2.70 -2.84 3.90
N GLY A 57 -1.76 -3.47 3.21
CA GLY A 57 -0.33 -3.40 3.48
C GLY A 57 0.36 -2.53 2.44
N LEU A 58 1.18 -1.59 2.89
CA LEU A 58 1.96 -0.71 2.03
C LEU A 58 3.45 -0.87 2.34
N GLY A 59 4.25 -1.14 1.31
CA GLY A 59 5.71 -1.19 1.41
C GLY A 59 6.35 -0.04 0.65
N TYR A 60 7.00 0.86 1.38
CA TYR A 60 7.73 2.00 0.83
C TYR A 60 9.22 1.70 0.87
N PHE A 61 9.94 2.01 -0.20
CA PHE A 61 11.36 1.74 -0.32
C PHE A 61 12.08 2.97 -0.85
N TRP A 62 13.10 3.42 -0.15
CA TRP A 62 13.98 4.53 -0.53
C TRP A 62 15.43 4.04 -0.62
N ASN A 63 16.30 4.89 -1.12
CA ASN A 63 17.74 4.60 -1.14
C ASN A 63 18.34 4.46 0.27
N TYR A 64 17.71 5.09 1.27
CA TYR A 64 18.21 5.20 2.65
C TYR A 64 17.25 4.61 3.69
N GLY A 65 16.33 3.73 3.29
CA GLY A 65 15.43 3.10 4.25
C GLY A 65 14.21 2.43 3.63
N PHE A 66 13.36 1.92 4.52
CA PHE A 66 12.07 1.38 4.15
C PHE A 66 11.01 1.70 5.22
N ARG A 67 9.75 1.65 4.83
CA ARG A 67 8.61 1.73 5.75
C ARG A 67 7.57 0.69 5.36
N LEU A 68 7.06 -0.02 6.35
CA LEU A 68 5.90 -0.90 6.22
C LEU A 68 4.73 -0.26 6.96
N THR A 69 3.61 -0.12 6.30
CA THR A 69 2.36 0.41 6.89
C THR A 69 1.26 -0.63 6.75
N GLY A 70 0.53 -0.86 7.83
CA GLY A 70 -0.71 -1.64 7.84
C GLY A 70 -1.91 -0.72 8.12
N LEU A 71 -2.94 -0.81 7.29
CA LEU A 71 -4.18 -0.04 7.43
C LEU A 71 -5.35 -1.01 7.65
N TYR A 72 -6.26 -0.65 8.54
CA TYR A 72 -7.56 -1.27 8.73
C TYR A 72 -8.61 -0.33 8.17
N GLU A 73 -9.28 -0.70 7.09
CA GLU A 73 -10.17 0.16 6.33
C GLU A 73 -11.61 -0.29 6.43
N ILE A 74 -12.49 0.65 6.76
CA ILE A 74 -13.94 0.47 6.72
C ILE A 74 -14.45 1.14 5.45
N HIS A 75 -15.12 0.38 4.59
CA HIS A 75 -15.64 0.83 3.32
C HIS A 75 -17.15 1.02 3.36
N GLY A 76 -17.62 2.07 2.72
CA GLY A 76 -19.04 2.32 2.49
C GLY A 76 -19.35 2.60 1.03
N ASP A 77 -20.51 2.14 0.58
CA ASP A 77 -20.98 2.38 -0.78
C ASP A 77 -21.39 3.84 -0.97
N ILE A 78 -21.18 4.38 -2.16
CA ILE A 78 -21.68 5.68 -2.56
C ILE A 78 -22.92 5.46 -3.42
N ASN A 79 -24.06 6.05 -3.00
CA ASN A 79 -25.31 5.95 -3.73
C ASN A 79 -25.15 6.48 -5.16
N ASP A 80 -25.79 5.82 -6.11
CA ASP A 80 -25.78 6.16 -7.53
C ASP A 80 -24.42 6.10 -8.24
N ALA A 81 -23.37 5.58 -7.56
CA ALA A 81 -22.05 5.39 -8.13
C ALA A 81 -21.55 3.93 -8.01
N PRO A 82 -22.10 3.01 -8.83
CA PRO A 82 -21.76 1.59 -8.75
C PRO A 82 -20.26 1.33 -8.95
N GLY A 83 -19.63 0.66 -7.97
CA GLY A 83 -18.21 0.35 -7.97
C GLY A 83 -17.34 1.39 -7.24
N LEU A 84 -17.90 2.55 -6.89
CA LEU A 84 -17.22 3.56 -6.08
C LEU A 84 -17.60 3.40 -4.61
N LYS A 85 -16.58 3.37 -3.75
CA LYS A 85 -16.70 3.30 -2.29
C LYS A 85 -15.86 4.39 -1.65
N TRP A 86 -16.32 4.94 -0.55
CA TRP A 86 -15.44 5.66 0.37
C TRP A 86 -14.83 4.69 1.36
N TYR A 87 -13.69 5.02 1.91
CA TYR A 87 -13.11 4.28 3.02
C TYR A 87 -12.40 5.19 4.01
N VAL A 88 -12.37 4.74 5.25
CA VAL A 88 -11.69 5.41 6.36
C VAL A 88 -11.18 4.36 7.33
N GLY A 89 -10.08 4.65 8.01
CA GLY A 89 -9.61 3.75 9.05
C GLY A 89 -8.31 4.16 9.70
N PRO A 90 -7.96 3.48 10.80
CA PRO A 90 -6.68 3.59 11.46
C PRO A 90 -5.63 2.69 10.82
N GLY A 91 -4.37 2.99 11.12
CA GLY A 91 -3.23 2.19 10.76
C GLY A 91 -2.05 2.38 11.68
N ALA A 92 -1.01 1.65 11.40
CA ALA A 92 0.28 1.80 12.07
C ALA A 92 1.40 1.49 11.09
N HIS A 93 2.57 2.05 11.35
CA HIS A 93 3.75 1.80 10.55
C HIS A 93 4.99 1.58 11.40
N ILE A 94 5.94 0.88 10.79
CA ILE A 94 7.31 0.76 11.25
C ILE A 94 8.24 1.08 10.08
N GLY A 95 9.39 1.63 10.37
CA GLY A 95 10.39 1.92 9.35
C GLY A 95 11.79 1.99 9.90
N VAL A 96 12.74 1.97 8.98
CA VAL A 96 14.16 2.16 9.26
C VAL A 96 14.70 3.22 8.32
N TRP A 97 15.45 4.15 8.89
CA TRP A 97 16.14 5.18 8.15
C TRP A 97 17.65 5.00 8.35
N ASN A 98 18.40 4.93 7.26
CA ASN A 98 19.85 4.85 7.27
C ASN A 98 20.42 6.20 6.85
N ASP A 99 21.03 6.92 7.78
CA ASP A 99 21.65 8.22 7.51
C ASP A 99 23.13 8.07 7.12
N ASN A 100 23.39 7.75 5.86
CA ASN A 100 24.75 7.61 5.31
C ASN A 100 25.52 8.95 5.17
N HIS A 101 25.07 10.05 5.79
CA HIS A 101 25.64 11.38 5.61
C HIS A 101 26.49 11.88 6.79
N LYS A 102 26.72 11.07 7.80
CA LYS A 102 27.67 11.44 8.88
C LYS A 102 28.98 10.72 8.68
N ASP A 103 30.00 11.51 8.34
CA ASP A 103 31.39 11.10 8.38
C ASP A 103 31.75 10.43 9.72
N HIS A 104 32.21 9.19 9.65
CA HIS A 104 32.97 8.44 10.64
C HIS A 104 32.29 8.10 11.98
N TYR A 105 32.11 6.81 12.17
CA TYR A 105 32.08 6.02 13.42
C TYR A 105 30.73 5.55 14.00
N ASP A 106 29.57 5.98 13.56
CA ASP A 106 28.32 5.35 14.01
C ASP A 106 27.38 5.07 12.84
N ASN A 107 27.30 3.80 12.42
CA ASN A 107 26.24 3.28 11.55
C ASN A 107 25.01 2.97 12.42
N ASP A 108 24.33 3.98 12.90
CA ASP A 108 23.09 3.79 13.63
C ASP A 108 21.92 3.80 12.65
N ASP A 109 21.43 2.60 12.29
CA ASP A 109 20.13 2.43 11.67
C ASP A 109 19.06 2.90 12.66
N GLU A 110 18.41 4.02 12.38
CA GLU A 110 17.35 4.54 13.24
C GLU A 110 16.01 3.91 12.88
N ALA A 111 15.49 3.08 13.79
CA ALA A 111 14.14 2.56 13.69
C ALA A 111 13.13 3.57 14.22
N TYR A 112 12.02 3.72 13.51
CA TYR A 112 10.88 4.54 13.91
C TYR A 112 9.58 3.76 13.74
N PHE A 113 8.55 4.18 14.46
CA PHE A 113 7.21 3.65 14.33
C PHE A 113 6.19 4.78 14.43
N GLY A 114 4.95 4.50 14.10
CA GLY A 114 3.91 5.52 14.22
C GLY A 114 2.51 4.97 13.98
N ILE A 115 1.58 5.91 14.09
CA ILE A 115 0.16 5.68 13.85
C ILE A 115 -0.27 6.41 12.60
N ASP A 116 -1.21 5.83 11.87
CA ASP A 116 -1.76 6.33 10.63
C ASP A 116 -3.27 6.44 10.71
N GLY A 117 -3.81 7.40 9.98
CA GLY A 117 -5.19 7.41 9.56
C GLY A 117 -5.25 7.33 8.04
N VAL A 118 -6.36 6.89 7.49
CA VAL A 118 -6.61 6.93 6.06
C VAL A 118 -8.03 7.37 5.79
N LEU A 119 -8.21 8.18 4.76
CA LEU A 119 -9.52 8.56 4.21
C LEU A 119 -9.39 8.62 2.69
N GLY A 120 -10.26 7.91 1.98
CA GLY A 120 -10.15 7.84 0.53
C GLY A 120 -11.38 7.36 -0.20
N LEU A 121 -11.23 7.31 -1.51
CA LEU A 121 -12.19 6.75 -2.45
C LEU A 121 -11.54 5.57 -3.17
N ASP A 122 -12.31 4.52 -3.34
CA ASP A 122 -11.90 3.25 -3.96
C ASP A 122 -12.87 2.94 -5.09
N TYR A 123 -12.36 2.73 -6.30
CA TYR A 123 -13.17 2.42 -7.47
C TYR A 123 -12.76 1.10 -8.11
N LYS A 124 -13.71 0.17 -8.22
CA LYS A 124 -13.55 -1.10 -8.93
C LYS A 124 -14.20 -1.04 -10.29
N PHE A 125 -13.41 -1.22 -11.34
CA PHE A 125 -13.89 -1.27 -12.72
C PHE A 125 -14.69 -2.55 -12.98
N ASN A 126 -15.91 -2.40 -13.50
CA ASN A 126 -16.85 -3.52 -13.73
C ASN A 126 -16.37 -4.54 -14.77
N LYS A 127 -15.64 -4.10 -15.79
CA LYS A 127 -15.24 -4.93 -16.94
C LYS A 127 -13.74 -5.19 -17.02
N ALA A 128 -13.02 -4.78 -16.00
CA ALA A 128 -11.56 -4.96 -15.94
C ALA A 128 -11.15 -5.40 -14.53
N PRO A 129 -10.14 -6.24 -14.40
CA PRO A 129 -9.60 -6.65 -13.11
C PRO A 129 -8.73 -5.54 -12.50
N ILE A 130 -9.24 -4.32 -12.49
CA ILE A 130 -8.53 -3.12 -12.04
C ILE A 130 -9.31 -2.46 -10.92
N ASN A 131 -8.61 -2.07 -9.89
CA ASN A 131 -9.04 -1.20 -8.82
C ASN A 131 -8.16 0.05 -8.81
N MET A 132 -8.75 1.20 -8.60
CA MET A 132 -8.05 2.47 -8.37
C MET A 132 -8.53 3.10 -7.07
N SER A 133 -7.63 3.72 -6.33
CA SER A 133 -8.01 4.51 -5.17
C SER A 133 -7.24 5.81 -5.09
N VAL A 134 -7.85 6.81 -4.47
CA VAL A 134 -7.21 8.06 -4.09
C VAL A 134 -7.49 8.31 -2.62
N ASP A 135 -6.46 8.68 -1.86
CA ASP A 135 -6.59 8.90 -0.43
C ASP A 135 -5.66 9.97 0.11
N ILE A 136 -5.96 10.39 1.34
CA ILE A 136 -5.06 11.11 2.23
C ILE A 136 -4.75 10.21 3.43
N GLN A 137 -3.50 10.23 3.86
CA GLN A 137 -2.97 9.40 4.94
C GLN A 137 -2.21 10.28 5.95
N PRO A 138 -2.92 10.94 6.88
CA PRO A 138 -2.28 11.61 8.01
C PRO A 138 -1.60 10.59 8.90
N HIS A 139 -0.42 10.90 9.38
CA HIS A 139 0.31 10.03 10.28
C HIS A 139 1.17 10.80 11.28
N PHE A 140 1.48 10.15 12.39
CA PHE A 140 2.37 10.67 13.41
C PHE A 140 3.49 9.67 13.65
N ASN A 141 4.73 10.11 13.49
CA ASN A 141 5.94 9.34 13.74
C ASN A 141 6.37 9.49 15.20
N PHE A 142 6.83 8.39 15.78
CA PHE A 142 7.52 8.33 17.05
C PHE A 142 8.95 7.83 16.77
N GLY A 143 9.93 8.68 16.89
CA GLY A 143 11.34 8.35 16.66
C GLY A 143 12.23 9.06 17.67
N SER A 144 13.43 8.55 17.87
CA SER A 144 14.49 9.24 18.60
C SER A 144 15.10 10.35 17.71
N ASN A 145 15.82 11.29 18.34
CA ASN A 145 16.61 12.34 17.65
C ASN A 145 15.80 13.33 16.79
N GLY A 146 14.58 13.71 17.23
CA GLY A 146 13.81 14.76 16.55
C GLY A 146 12.99 14.28 15.34
N GLN A 147 12.92 12.99 15.09
CA GLN A 147 12.11 12.40 14.02
C GLN A 147 10.63 12.19 14.40
N SER A 148 10.21 12.68 15.57
CA SER A 148 8.81 12.67 15.96
C SER A 148 8.08 13.84 15.31
N GLY A 149 6.95 13.58 14.65
CA GLY A 149 6.19 14.64 14.01
C GLY A 149 4.97 14.15 13.26
N PHE A 150 4.09 15.10 12.99
CA PHE A 150 2.90 14.90 12.17
C PHE A 150 3.21 15.22 10.70
N ASP A 151 2.73 14.36 9.81
CA ASP A 151 2.80 14.59 8.37
C ASP A 151 1.55 14.02 7.68
N VAL A 152 1.30 14.43 6.44
CA VAL A 152 0.17 13.97 5.65
C VAL A 152 0.67 13.53 4.28
N TRP A 153 0.53 12.27 4.00
CA TRP A 153 0.72 11.74 2.66
C TRP A 153 -0.62 11.64 1.95
N GLY A 154 -0.57 11.59 0.65
CA GLY A 154 -1.75 11.30 -0.16
C GLY A 154 -1.32 10.45 -1.34
N GLY A 155 -2.23 9.73 -1.95
CA GLY A 155 -1.81 8.86 -3.00
C GLY A 155 -2.90 8.46 -3.97
N LEU A 156 -2.45 8.09 -5.15
CA LEU A 156 -3.22 7.37 -6.15
C LEU A 156 -2.68 5.95 -6.23
N ALA A 157 -3.54 4.97 -6.04
CA ALA A 157 -3.16 3.57 -6.21
C ALA A 157 -3.85 2.96 -7.44
N ILE A 158 -3.12 2.06 -8.10
CA ILE A 158 -3.64 1.23 -9.19
C ILE A 158 -3.29 -0.21 -8.85
N ARG A 159 -4.31 -1.07 -8.78
CA ARG A 159 -4.17 -2.46 -8.36
C ARG A 159 -4.87 -3.41 -9.33
N TYR A 160 -4.29 -4.57 -9.54
CA TYR A 160 -4.93 -5.71 -10.16
C TYR A 160 -5.74 -6.47 -9.10
N THR A 161 -6.97 -6.86 -9.45
CA THR A 161 -7.91 -7.53 -8.53
C THR A 161 -8.11 -9.00 -8.89
N PHE A 162 -8.20 -9.85 -7.87
CA PHE A 162 -8.42 -11.30 -8.00
C PHE A 162 -9.15 -11.87 -6.76
#